data_965961690f679c6aedcb88dae87723c3
#
_entry.id   965961690f679c6aedcb88dae87723c3
#
_cell.length_a   1.000
_cell.length_b   1.000
_cell.length_c   1.000
_cell.angle_alpha   90.00
_cell.angle_beta   90.00
_cell.angle_gamma   90.00
#
_symmetry.space_group_name_H-M   'P 1'
#
loop_
_entity.id
_entity.type
_entity.pdbx_description
1 polymer ?
#
loop_
_entity_poly.entity_id
_entity_poly.type
_entity_poly.pdbx_seq_one_letter_code
_entity_poly.pdbx_strand_id
1 'polypeptide(L)'
;MKKRILNILFWSIISAAFIGPGTITTASKAGAEFGFSLLWALVFSTFACIILQEASARIAISTGKNLGEAISIRFKGRSKRLVILLFIVSAIIIGSAAYETGNLVGAVAGITLIVDIKPYWLVLIMGLVAAIVLSLPSLRIIARLMGYLVVIMGTAFLVTAFMIKPDTGEIVKGAIIPNIPDGSGTGLLILGLIGTTVVPYNLFLGSGIADKNQRINEMRLGLGIAIILGGVISGAVLVVGTAVQGDYNYQSLAAALTDGIGEWALYLFGFGMFAAGFSSAVTAPLASAITAKSLFGTAKKAKWDIGSLNFKLVWAFVLLTGILFGVVNIRPIPVIIFAQAMNGFVLPFISVFIVIVVNDPELMGNSKINGWISNIMMGFVVWVTMVLGGMNILKSVQTVTQWNFISGSYSVWILIFITFLFTLGLFYYIFKMRKSR
;
A
#
# COMPACT_ATOMS: atom_id res chain seq x y z
N MET A 1 -17.05 -24.07 -5.09
CA MET A 1 -16.43 -23.54 -3.86
C MET A 1 -14.90 -23.49 -3.97
N LYS A 2 -14.20 -24.58 -4.21
CA LYS A 2 -12.72 -24.64 -4.32
C LYS A 2 -12.09 -23.58 -5.27
N LYS A 3 -12.65 -23.38 -6.48
CA LYS A 3 -12.17 -22.40 -7.46
C LYS A 3 -12.29 -20.96 -6.96
N ARG A 4 -13.35 -20.61 -6.21
CA ARG A 4 -13.54 -19.28 -5.62
C ARG A 4 -12.53 -19.02 -4.50
N ILE A 5 -12.31 -19.99 -3.61
CA ILE A 5 -11.32 -19.88 -2.54
C ILE A 5 -9.91 -19.70 -3.13
N LEU A 6 -9.54 -20.49 -4.15
CA LEU A 6 -8.26 -20.35 -4.83
C LEU A 6 -8.09 -18.99 -5.51
N ASN A 7 -9.17 -18.39 -6.02
CA ASN A 7 -9.16 -17.04 -6.59
C ASN A 7 -8.93 -15.98 -5.50
N ILE A 8 -9.62 -16.07 -4.36
CA ILE A 8 -9.42 -15.16 -3.23
C ILE A 8 -7.99 -15.29 -2.70
N LEU A 9 -7.48 -16.52 -2.49
CA LEU A 9 -6.11 -16.75 -2.06
C LEU A 9 -5.07 -16.20 -3.06
N PHE A 10 -5.34 -16.27 -4.35
CA PHE A 10 -4.47 -15.66 -5.35
C PHE A 10 -4.42 -14.13 -5.21
N TRP A 11 -5.58 -13.49 -5.08
CA TRP A 11 -5.64 -12.04 -4.92
C TRP A 11 -5.21 -11.55 -3.54
N SER A 12 -5.09 -12.44 -2.53
CA SER A 12 -4.57 -12.10 -1.21
C SER A 12 -3.10 -11.65 -1.23
N ILE A 13 -2.36 -11.89 -2.32
CA ILE A 13 -1.03 -11.30 -2.51
C ILE A 13 -1.09 -9.75 -2.49
N ILE A 14 -2.20 -9.16 -2.93
CA ILE A 14 -2.42 -7.71 -2.85
C ILE A 14 -2.50 -7.27 -1.39
N SER A 15 -3.26 -8.00 -0.56
CA SER A 15 -3.33 -7.73 0.89
C SER A 15 -1.99 -7.98 1.58
N ALA A 16 -1.29 -9.07 1.21
CA ALA A 16 0.06 -9.35 1.70
C ALA A 16 1.07 -8.23 1.37
N ALA A 17 0.86 -7.53 0.27
CA ALA A 17 1.74 -6.46 -0.17
C ALA A 17 1.49 -5.13 0.58
N PHE A 18 0.29 -4.89 1.09
CA PHE A 18 0.01 -3.67 1.84
C PHE A 18 -0.09 -3.88 3.36
N ILE A 19 -0.45 -5.08 3.86
CA ILE A 19 -0.42 -5.35 5.29
C ILE A 19 1.00 -5.81 5.67
N GLY A 20 1.86 -4.85 5.93
CA GLY A 20 3.24 -5.07 6.37
C GLY A 20 3.50 -4.41 7.72
N PRO A 21 4.76 -4.39 8.17
CA PRO A 21 5.15 -3.66 9.38
C PRO A 21 4.76 -2.19 9.32
N GLY A 22 4.68 -1.63 8.11
CA GLY A 22 4.18 -0.29 7.89
C GLY A 22 2.74 -0.11 8.36
N THR A 23 1.84 -1.02 7.98
CA THR A 23 0.46 -1.01 8.45
C THR A 23 0.38 -1.22 9.96
N ILE A 24 1.14 -2.20 10.48
CA ILE A 24 1.14 -2.51 11.93
C ILE A 24 1.61 -1.28 12.71
N THR A 25 2.72 -0.67 12.31
CA THR A 25 3.29 0.48 13.01
C THR A 25 2.37 1.71 12.94
N THR A 26 1.91 2.08 11.73
CA THR A 26 1.09 3.29 11.57
C THR A 26 -0.30 3.13 12.18
N ALA A 27 -0.94 1.97 12.01
CA ALA A 27 -2.27 1.75 12.55
C ALA A 27 -2.26 1.59 14.08
N SER A 28 -1.34 0.79 14.65
CA SER A 28 -1.26 0.66 16.11
C SER A 28 -0.80 1.96 16.78
N LYS A 29 0.12 2.73 16.16
CA LYS A 29 0.48 4.06 16.66
C LYS A 29 -0.71 5.03 16.60
N ALA A 30 -1.50 5.00 15.52
CA ALA A 30 -2.72 5.80 15.42
C ALA A 30 -3.73 5.44 16.51
N GLY A 31 -3.89 4.14 16.80
CA GLY A 31 -4.71 3.65 17.91
C GLY A 31 -4.20 4.12 19.27
N ALA A 32 -2.90 4.04 19.50
CA ALA A 32 -2.26 4.45 20.76
C ALA A 32 -2.38 5.96 21.04
N GLU A 33 -2.18 6.80 20.00
CA GLU A 33 -2.15 8.25 20.17
C GLU A 33 -3.55 8.91 20.07
N PHE A 34 -4.46 8.33 19.27
CA PHE A 34 -5.73 8.97 18.92
C PHE A 34 -6.97 8.07 19.08
N GLY A 35 -6.81 6.89 19.71
CA GLY A 35 -7.91 5.93 19.83
C GLY A 35 -8.48 5.56 18.47
N PHE A 36 -9.80 5.62 18.34
CA PHE A 36 -10.48 5.30 17.08
C PHE A 36 -10.61 6.49 16.11
N SER A 37 -10.14 7.69 16.48
CA SER A 37 -10.36 8.93 15.72
C SER A 37 -9.83 8.90 14.28
N LEU A 38 -8.81 8.07 13.99
CA LEU A 38 -8.22 7.95 12.66
C LEU A 38 -8.68 6.70 11.88
N LEU A 39 -9.65 5.93 12.40
CA LEU A 39 -10.13 4.72 11.74
C LEU A 39 -10.77 5.01 10.36
N TRP A 40 -11.39 6.18 10.19
CA TRP A 40 -11.94 6.63 8.90
C TRP A 40 -10.88 6.66 7.78
N ALA A 41 -9.62 6.94 8.10
CA ALA A 41 -8.54 6.97 7.11
C ALA A 41 -8.25 5.57 6.57
N LEU A 42 -8.35 4.52 7.40
CA LEU A 42 -8.26 3.12 6.96
C LEU A 42 -9.49 2.70 6.14
N VAL A 43 -10.69 3.14 6.52
CA VAL A 43 -11.91 2.88 5.74
C VAL A 43 -11.81 3.54 4.37
N PHE A 44 -11.44 4.83 4.32
CA PHE A 44 -11.20 5.55 3.07
C PHE A 44 -10.11 4.87 2.22
N SER A 45 -8.98 4.51 2.81
CA SER A 45 -7.88 3.90 2.06
C SER A 45 -8.23 2.51 1.54
N THR A 46 -9.01 1.73 2.27
CA THR A 46 -9.55 0.44 1.79
C THR A 46 -10.47 0.64 0.59
N PHE A 47 -11.38 1.62 0.66
CA PHE A 47 -12.24 2.00 -0.47
C PHE A 47 -11.41 2.46 -1.67
N ALA A 48 -10.44 3.36 -1.48
CA ALA A 48 -9.56 3.84 -2.53
C ALA A 48 -8.73 2.69 -3.15
N CYS A 49 -8.27 1.76 -2.33
CA CYS A 49 -7.55 0.58 -2.79
C CYS A 49 -8.41 -0.30 -3.69
N ILE A 50 -9.66 -0.59 -3.31
CA ILE A 50 -10.60 -1.37 -4.15
C ILE A 50 -10.78 -0.70 -5.52
N ILE A 51 -11.03 0.60 -5.55
CA ILE A 51 -11.28 1.37 -6.77
C ILE A 51 -10.07 1.37 -7.69
N LEU A 52 -8.89 1.68 -7.17
CA LEU A 52 -7.68 1.80 -7.97
C LEU A 52 -7.12 0.42 -8.39
N GLN A 53 -7.20 -0.58 -7.54
CA GLN A 53 -6.77 -1.94 -7.85
C GLN A 53 -7.69 -2.61 -8.87
N GLU A 54 -9.02 -2.44 -8.77
CA GLU A 54 -9.97 -2.91 -9.78
C GLU A 54 -9.65 -2.28 -11.14
N ALA A 55 -9.44 -0.98 -11.18
CA ALA A 55 -9.12 -0.27 -12.40
C ALA A 55 -7.81 -0.78 -13.01
N SER A 56 -6.77 -0.96 -12.20
CA SER A 56 -5.47 -1.46 -12.63
C SER A 56 -5.54 -2.90 -13.16
N ALA A 57 -6.21 -3.82 -12.47
CA ALA A 57 -6.40 -5.19 -12.90
C ALA A 57 -7.31 -5.27 -14.14
N ARG A 58 -8.36 -4.45 -14.21
CA ARG A 58 -9.26 -4.37 -15.37
C ARG A 58 -8.56 -3.90 -16.62
N ILE A 59 -7.62 -2.95 -16.54
CA ILE A 59 -6.76 -2.57 -17.67
C ILE A 59 -6.11 -3.84 -18.24
N ALA A 60 -5.46 -4.64 -17.40
CA ALA A 60 -4.75 -5.84 -17.87
C ALA A 60 -5.67 -6.88 -18.51
N ILE A 61 -6.81 -7.18 -17.89
CA ILE A 61 -7.79 -8.14 -18.39
C ILE A 61 -8.44 -7.65 -19.71
N SER A 62 -8.77 -6.35 -19.78
CA SER A 62 -9.52 -5.80 -20.92
C SER A 62 -8.65 -5.54 -22.13
N THR A 63 -7.39 -5.16 -21.94
CA THR A 63 -6.51 -4.72 -23.04
C THR A 63 -5.40 -5.72 -23.34
N GLY A 64 -5.21 -6.71 -22.49
CA GLY A 64 -4.04 -7.60 -22.55
C GLY A 64 -2.73 -6.91 -22.22
N LYS A 65 -2.73 -5.65 -21.74
CA LYS A 65 -1.56 -4.85 -21.40
C LYS A 65 -1.60 -4.50 -19.92
N ASN A 66 -0.48 -4.64 -19.22
CA ASN A 66 -0.41 -4.21 -17.82
C ASN A 66 -0.42 -2.67 -17.70
N LEU A 67 -0.57 -2.15 -16.47
CA LEU A 67 -0.69 -0.72 -16.21
C LEU A 67 0.49 0.08 -16.78
N GLY A 68 1.73 -0.40 -16.62
CA GLY A 68 2.91 0.29 -17.13
C GLY A 68 2.95 0.36 -18.65
N GLU A 69 2.59 -0.74 -19.34
CA GLU A 69 2.45 -0.78 -20.80
C GLU A 69 1.38 0.20 -21.27
N ALA A 70 0.20 0.23 -20.61
CA ALA A 70 -0.89 1.12 -20.95
C ALA A 70 -0.52 2.60 -20.80
N ILE A 71 0.15 2.97 -19.69
CA ILE A 71 0.70 4.33 -19.49
C ILE A 71 1.70 4.67 -20.59
N SER A 72 2.65 3.75 -20.86
CA SER A 72 3.67 3.95 -21.90
C SER A 72 3.09 4.18 -23.29
N ILE A 73 1.99 3.53 -23.62
CA ILE A 73 1.29 3.69 -24.92
C ILE A 73 0.50 5.00 -24.95
N ARG A 74 -0.15 5.36 -23.85
CA ARG A 74 -0.96 6.59 -23.78
C ARG A 74 -0.13 7.84 -23.97
N PHE A 75 1.10 7.87 -23.43
CA PHE A 75 2.00 9.03 -23.53
C PHE A 75 3.08 8.82 -24.61
N LYS A 76 2.67 8.74 -25.87
CA LYS A 76 3.53 8.39 -27.03
C LYS A 76 4.67 9.36 -27.35
N GLY A 77 4.65 10.60 -26.88
CA GLY A 77 5.73 11.59 -27.13
C GLY A 77 7.03 11.18 -26.43
N ARG A 78 8.14 11.07 -27.18
CA ARG A 78 9.44 10.55 -26.66
C ARG A 78 9.89 11.20 -25.35
N SER A 79 9.89 12.54 -25.28
CA SER A 79 10.30 13.27 -24.07
C SER A 79 9.31 13.11 -22.92
N LYS A 80 8.00 13.26 -23.19
CA LYS A 80 6.95 13.08 -22.16
C LYS A 80 6.93 11.67 -21.61
N ARG A 81 7.05 10.67 -22.49
CA ARG A 81 7.13 9.27 -22.11
C ARG A 81 8.32 9.01 -21.19
N LEU A 82 9.51 9.49 -21.54
CA LEU A 82 10.73 9.28 -20.75
C LEU A 82 10.57 9.88 -19.34
N VAL A 83 10.09 11.11 -19.22
CA VAL A 83 9.89 11.78 -17.92
C VAL A 83 8.89 11.01 -17.06
N ILE A 84 7.75 10.60 -17.62
CA ILE A 84 6.74 9.82 -16.87
C ILE A 84 7.28 8.46 -16.44
N LEU A 85 8.00 7.74 -17.32
CA LEU A 85 8.58 6.44 -16.99
C LEU A 85 9.66 6.57 -15.91
N LEU A 86 10.55 7.56 -16.00
CA LEU A 86 11.55 7.82 -14.97
C LEU A 86 10.91 8.19 -13.64
N PHE A 87 9.88 9.04 -13.64
CA PHE A 87 9.13 9.38 -12.44
C PHE A 87 8.53 8.13 -11.78
N ILE A 88 7.83 7.27 -12.54
CA ILE A 88 7.21 6.05 -12.03
C ILE A 88 8.27 5.08 -11.49
N VAL A 89 9.35 4.86 -12.26
CA VAL A 89 10.44 3.95 -11.84
C VAL A 89 11.10 4.44 -10.56
N SER A 90 11.45 5.71 -10.51
CA SER A 90 12.08 6.30 -9.32
C SER A 90 11.15 6.22 -8.11
N ALA A 91 9.88 6.61 -8.27
CA ALA A 91 8.91 6.58 -7.19
C ALA A 91 8.66 5.17 -6.67
N ILE A 92 8.62 4.17 -7.54
CA ILE A 92 8.30 2.79 -7.16
C ILE A 92 9.53 2.02 -6.70
N ILE A 93 10.62 2.01 -7.47
CA ILE A 93 11.79 1.18 -7.14
C ILE A 93 12.54 1.75 -5.94
N ILE A 94 12.80 3.06 -5.91
CA ILE A 94 13.48 3.72 -4.79
C ILE A 94 12.57 3.71 -3.55
N GLY A 95 11.28 4.00 -3.74
CA GLY A 95 10.29 3.92 -2.67
C GLY A 95 10.20 2.50 -2.09
N SER A 96 10.18 1.47 -2.92
CA SER A 96 10.17 0.06 -2.47
C SER A 96 11.47 -0.33 -1.75
N ALA A 97 12.63 0.19 -2.17
CA ALA A 97 13.90 -0.06 -1.50
C ALA A 97 13.93 0.54 -0.07
N ALA A 98 13.41 1.77 0.09
CA ALA A 98 13.24 2.38 1.41
C ALA A 98 12.22 1.60 2.25
N TYR A 99 11.13 1.15 1.65
CA TYR A 99 10.07 0.37 2.28
C TYR A 99 10.56 -0.99 2.76
N GLU A 100 11.44 -1.63 1.98
CA GLU A 100 11.99 -2.95 2.25
C GLU A 100 12.80 -2.99 3.55
N THR A 101 13.52 -1.90 3.86
CA THR A 101 14.18 -1.74 5.15
C THR A 101 13.16 -1.85 6.29
N GLY A 102 12.04 -1.14 6.19
CA GLY A 102 10.94 -1.20 7.17
C GLY A 102 10.32 -2.59 7.29
N ASN A 103 10.18 -3.32 6.17
CA ASN A 103 9.63 -4.67 6.14
C ASN A 103 10.51 -5.65 6.93
N LEU A 104 11.81 -5.67 6.63
CA LEU A 104 12.76 -6.57 7.30
C LEU A 104 12.93 -6.22 8.78
N VAL A 105 13.16 -4.94 9.10
CA VAL A 105 13.37 -4.50 10.49
C VAL A 105 12.10 -4.67 11.33
N GLY A 106 10.93 -4.42 10.75
CA GLY A 106 9.64 -4.66 11.42
C GLY A 106 9.38 -6.13 11.69
N ALA A 107 9.66 -7.02 10.74
CA ALA A 107 9.54 -8.46 10.94
C ALA A 107 10.50 -8.97 12.02
N VAL A 108 11.74 -8.49 12.01
CA VAL A 108 12.75 -8.79 13.05
C VAL A 108 12.28 -8.30 14.42
N ALA A 109 11.70 -7.09 14.49
CA ALA A 109 11.16 -6.58 15.76
C ALA A 109 10.08 -7.49 16.35
N GLY A 110 9.22 -8.12 15.50
CA GLY A 110 8.26 -9.12 15.94
C GLY A 110 8.92 -10.37 16.54
N ILE A 111 9.99 -10.88 15.91
CA ILE A 111 10.71 -12.06 16.39
C ILE A 111 11.46 -11.76 17.69
N THR A 112 12.12 -10.59 17.79
CA THR A 112 12.90 -10.21 18.96
C THR A 112 12.08 -9.97 20.23
N LEU A 113 10.75 -9.83 20.10
CA LEU A 113 9.84 -9.84 21.24
C LEU A 113 9.71 -11.24 21.87
N ILE A 114 9.95 -12.30 21.09
CA ILE A 114 9.72 -13.70 21.50
C ILE A 114 11.03 -14.41 21.79
N VAL A 115 12.09 -14.10 21.04
CA VAL A 115 13.38 -14.81 21.08
C VAL A 115 14.52 -13.82 21.17
N ASP A 116 15.47 -14.10 22.07
CA ASP A 116 16.68 -13.29 22.25
C ASP A 116 17.76 -13.68 21.23
N ILE A 117 17.58 -13.20 20.00
CA ILE A 117 18.54 -13.34 18.90
C ILE A 117 18.94 -11.96 18.41
N LYS A 118 20.23 -11.76 18.15
CA LYS A 118 20.73 -10.46 17.66
C LYS A 118 20.05 -10.08 16.33
N PRO A 119 19.47 -8.87 16.22
CA PRO A 119 18.66 -8.46 15.08
C PRO A 119 19.32 -8.65 13.71
N TYR A 120 20.63 -8.39 13.61
CA TYR A 120 21.35 -8.50 12.32
C TYR A 120 21.35 -9.92 11.73
N TRP A 121 21.42 -10.97 12.56
CA TRP A 121 21.31 -12.35 12.10
C TRP A 121 19.93 -12.64 11.54
N LEU A 122 18.89 -12.14 12.22
CA LEU A 122 17.51 -12.30 11.77
C LEU A 122 17.27 -11.59 10.42
N VAL A 123 17.82 -10.38 10.24
CA VAL A 123 17.75 -9.66 8.95
C VAL A 123 18.40 -10.48 7.83
N LEU A 124 19.58 -11.05 8.06
CA LEU A 124 20.30 -11.86 7.07
C LEU A 124 19.55 -13.15 6.73
N ILE A 125 19.06 -13.88 7.76
CA ILE A 125 18.29 -15.12 7.56
C ILE A 125 16.99 -14.81 6.77
N MET A 126 16.25 -13.79 7.17
CA MET A 126 15.01 -13.41 6.52
C MET A 126 15.26 -12.94 5.07
N GLY A 127 16.30 -12.15 4.85
CA GLY A 127 16.70 -11.73 3.51
C GLY A 127 17.06 -12.91 2.62
N LEU A 128 17.80 -13.91 3.15
CA LEU A 128 18.10 -15.13 2.42
C LEU A 128 16.85 -15.94 2.07
N VAL A 129 15.95 -16.13 3.04
CA VAL A 129 14.69 -16.87 2.82
C VAL A 129 13.81 -16.12 1.81
N ALA A 130 13.72 -14.79 1.90
CA ALA A 130 13.00 -13.97 0.92
C ALA A 130 13.60 -14.12 -0.50
N ALA A 131 14.95 -14.12 -0.62
CA ALA A 131 15.63 -14.35 -1.90
C ALA A 131 15.33 -15.73 -2.50
N ILE A 132 15.26 -16.77 -1.66
CA ILE A 132 14.87 -18.13 -2.09
C ILE A 132 13.43 -18.11 -2.62
N VAL A 133 12.49 -17.50 -1.88
CA VAL A 133 11.08 -17.40 -2.30
C VAL A 133 10.94 -16.61 -3.60
N LEU A 134 11.66 -15.48 -3.74
CA LEU A 134 11.67 -14.65 -4.95
C LEU A 134 12.27 -15.37 -6.16
N SER A 135 13.14 -16.35 -5.94
CA SER A 135 13.75 -17.17 -6.99
C SER A 135 12.82 -18.27 -7.50
N LEU A 136 11.67 -18.52 -6.87
CA LEU A 136 10.71 -19.52 -7.32
C LEU A 136 10.16 -19.17 -8.71
N PRO A 137 10.00 -20.18 -9.59
CA PRO A 137 9.65 -19.93 -10.99
C PRO A 137 8.16 -19.55 -11.18
N SER A 138 7.33 -19.64 -10.15
CA SER A 138 5.88 -19.49 -10.26
C SER A 138 5.33 -18.42 -9.34
N LEU A 139 4.80 -17.34 -9.92
CA LEU A 139 4.06 -16.30 -9.18
C LEU A 139 2.86 -16.87 -8.41
N ARG A 140 2.24 -17.96 -8.89
CA ARG A 140 1.11 -18.60 -8.18
C ARG A 140 1.55 -19.26 -6.87
N ILE A 141 2.75 -19.82 -6.83
CA ILE A 141 3.31 -20.41 -5.58
C ILE A 141 3.57 -19.27 -4.59
N ILE A 142 4.25 -18.21 -5.02
CA ILE A 142 4.52 -17.04 -4.19
C ILE A 142 3.22 -16.46 -3.66
N ALA A 143 2.22 -16.24 -4.52
CA ALA A 143 0.92 -15.71 -4.11
C ALA A 143 0.21 -16.58 -3.07
N ARG A 144 0.28 -17.91 -3.17
CA ARG A 144 -0.30 -18.81 -2.18
C ARG A 144 0.42 -18.74 -0.83
N LEU A 145 1.75 -18.74 -0.85
CA LEU A 145 2.56 -18.57 0.37
C LEU A 145 2.20 -17.26 1.08
N MET A 146 2.12 -16.17 0.34
CA MET A 146 1.73 -14.87 0.88
C MET A 146 0.29 -14.90 1.42
N GLY A 147 -0.62 -15.57 0.74
CA GLY A 147 -2.00 -15.76 1.20
C GLY A 147 -2.10 -16.49 2.54
N TYR A 148 -1.30 -17.53 2.76
CA TYR A 148 -1.24 -18.21 4.06
C TYR A 148 -0.71 -17.30 5.17
N LEU A 149 0.32 -16.51 4.90
CA LEU A 149 0.84 -15.53 5.86
C LEU A 149 -0.20 -14.46 6.22
N VAL A 150 -1.00 -13.99 5.25
CA VAL A 150 -2.13 -13.07 5.51
C VAL A 150 -3.16 -13.70 6.44
N VAL A 151 -3.48 -14.98 6.24
CA VAL A 151 -4.43 -15.70 7.14
C VAL A 151 -3.86 -15.78 8.56
N ILE A 152 -2.58 -16.14 8.71
CA ILE A 152 -1.93 -16.25 10.03
C ILE A 152 -1.94 -14.91 10.74
N MET A 153 -1.42 -13.84 10.11
CA MET A 153 -1.38 -12.52 10.74
C MET A 153 -2.78 -11.95 10.98
N GLY A 154 -3.69 -12.15 10.02
CA GLY A 154 -5.08 -11.69 10.14
C GLY A 154 -5.78 -12.33 11.33
N THR A 155 -5.62 -13.66 11.52
CA THR A 155 -6.16 -14.35 12.67
C THR A 155 -5.55 -13.81 13.96
N ALA A 156 -4.22 -13.64 14.01
CA ALA A 156 -3.54 -13.12 15.17
C ALA A 156 -4.08 -11.74 15.60
N PHE A 157 -4.13 -10.77 14.68
CA PHE A 157 -4.60 -9.43 15.00
C PHE A 157 -6.09 -9.34 15.29
N LEU A 158 -6.94 -10.10 14.58
CA LEU A 158 -8.38 -10.13 14.84
C LEU A 158 -8.70 -10.74 16.21
N VAL A 159 -8.05 -11.83 16.57
CA VAL A 159 -8.23 -12.45 17.89
C VAL A 159 -7.80 -11.49 18.99
N THR A 160 -6.62 -10.87 18.84
CA THR A 160 -6.12 -9.87 19.80
C THR A 160 -7.07 -8.68 19.94
N ALA A 161 -7.52 -8.11 18.82
CA ALA A 161 -8.47 -6.98 18.83
C ALA A 161 -9.80 -7.35 19.49
N PHE A 162 -10.32 -8.57 19.24
CA PHE A 162 -11.55 -9.04 19.87
C PHE A 162 -11.40 -9.19 21.39
N MET A 163 -10.24 -9.64 21.85
CA MET A 163 -10.00 -9.85 23.29
C MET A 163 -9.81 -8.56 24.08
N ILE A 164 -9.41 -7.46 23.44
CA ILE A 164 -9.38 -6.11 24.05
C ILE A 164 -10.79 -5.62 24.40
N LYS A 165 -11.85 -6.21 23.81
CA LYS A 165 -13.25 -5.83 24.00
C LYS A 165 -13.51 -4.34 23.78
N PRO A 166 -13.16 -3.79 22.60
CA PRO A 166 -13.32 -2.37 22.32
C PRO A 166 -14.80 -1.98 22.30
N ASP A 167 -15.10 -0.71 22.59
CA ASP A 167 -16.44 -0.17 22.43
C ASP A 167 -16.82 -0.12 20.94
N THR A 168 -17.85 -0.87 20.57
CA THR A 168 -18.36 -0.94 19.20
C THR A 168 -18.91 0.39 18.70
N GLY A 169 -19.48 1.20 19.59
CA GLY A 169 -19.99 2.55 19.25
C GLY A 169 -18.88 3.49 18.86
N GLU A 170 -17.76 3.50 19.60
CA GLU A 170 -16.58 4.31 19.28
C GLU A 170 -15.90 3.83 17.98
N ILE A 171 -15.85 2.52 17.71
CA ILE A 171 -15.36 1.98 16.44
C ILE A 171 -16.21 2.52 15.27
N VAL A 172 -17.52 2.39 15.34
CA VAL A 172 -18.43 2.85 14.27
C VAL A 172 -18.31 4.35 14.07
N LYS A 173 -18.27 5.13 15.15
CA LYS A 173 -18.08 6.58 15.11
C LYS A 173 -16.76 6.95 14.44
N GLY A 174 -15.65 6.33 14.85
CA GLY A 174 -14.32 6.58 14.28
C GLY A 174 -14.19 6.12 12.82
N ALA A 175 -14.95 5.10 12.40
CA ALA A 175 -14.95 4.63 11.02
C ALA A 175 -15.73 5.54 10.06
N ILE A 176 -16.80 6.21 10.53
CA ILE A 176 -17.73 6.97 9.68
C ILE A 176 -17.45 8.47 9.73
N ILE A 177 -17.04 9.01 10.90
CA ILE A 177 -16.87 10.44 11.10
C ILE A 177 -15.40 10.82 10.90
N PRO A 178 -15.02 11.49 9.79
CA PRO A 178 -13.65 11.97 9.61
C PRO A 178 -13.31 13.01 10.68
N ASN A 179 -12.30 12.71 11.46
CA ASN A 179 -11.75 13.62 12.46
C ASN A 179 -10.24 13.73 12.28
N ILE A 180 -9.70 14.94 12.36
CA ILE A 180 -8.26 15.22 12.30
C ILE A 180 -7.90 15.85 13.65
N PRO A 181 -7.48 15.03 14.64
CA PRO A 181 -7.12 15.54 15.95
C PRO A 181 -5.95 16.52 15.86
N ASP A 182 -5.95 17.50 16.75
CA ASP A 182 -4.81 18.39 16.90
C ASP A 182 -3.60 17.62 17.46
N GLY A 183 -2.45 17.79 16.84
CA GLY A 183 -1.23 17.13 17.27
C GLY A 183 -0.10 17.26 16.25
N SER A 184 1.14 17.30 16.75
CA SER A 184 2.32 17.27 15.89
C SER A 184 2.43 15.87 15.26
N GLY A 185 2.44 15.79 13.92
CA GLY A 185 2.57 14.51 13.20
C GLY A 185 1.27 13.83 12.80
N THR A 186 0.07 14.27 13.26
CA THR A 186 -1.22 13.69 12.87
C THR A 186 -1.37 13.58 11.35
N GLY A 187 -1.05 14.65 10.60
CA GLY A 187 -1.13 14.60 9.14
C GLY A 187 -0.18 13.58 8.50
N LEU A 188 1.03 13.42 9.04
CA LEU A 188 1.98 12.40 8.59
C LEU A 188 1.44 10.99 8.87
N LEU A 189 0.79 10.80 9.99
CA LEU A 189 0.19 9.52 10.38
C LEU A 189 -1.03 9.19 9.53
N ILE A 190 -1.90 10.15 9.21
CA ILE A 190 -3.02 9.97 8.28
C ILE A 190 -2.50 9.60 6.88
N LEU A 191 -1.49 10.30 6.35
CA LEU A 191 -0.85 9.92 5.10
C LEU A 191 -0.22 8.54 5.17
N GLY A 192 0.40 8.22 6.29
CA GLY A 192 0.95 6.89 6.55
C GLY A 192 -0.12 5.81 6.49
N LEU A 193 -1.28 5.99 7.13
CA LEU A 193 -2.42 5.08 7.10
C LEU A 193 -2.95 4.86 5.66
N ILE A 194 -3.04 5.93 4.88
CA ILE A 194 -3.49 5.84 3.49
C ILE A 194 -2.39 5.21 2.61
N GLY A 195 -1.15 5.66 2.76
CA GLY A 195 0.00 5.19 1.99
C GLY A 195 0.37 3.73 2.26
N THR A 196 0.05 3.21 3.45
CA THR A 196 0.27 1.79 3.77
C THR A 196 -0.75 0.87 3.11
N THR A 197 -1.97 1.34 2.84
CA THR A 197 -3.05 0.54 2.23
C THR A 197 -3.03 0.67 0.71
N VAL A 198 -2.90 1.90 0.19
CA VAL A 198 -2.85 2.15 -1.27
C VAL A 198 -1.42 2.37 -1.70
N VAL A 199 -0.67 1.28 -1.75
CA VAL A 199 0.75 1.33 -2.08
C VAL A 199 0.93 1.42 -3.60
N PRO A 200 1.68 2.41 -4.14
CA PRO A 200 1.87 2.60 -5.58
C PRO A 200 2.35 1.36 -6.33
N TYR A 201 3.38 0.66 -5.82
CA TYR A 201 3.89 -0.54 -6.48
C TYR A 201 2.86 -1.67 -6.53
N ASN A 202 1.94 -1.73 -5.57
CA ASN A 202 0.91 -2.75 -5.49
C ASN A 202 -0.12 -2.60 -6.62
N LEU A 203 -0.37 -1.38 -7.10
CA LEU A 203 -1.22 -1.12 -8.28
C LEU A 203 -0.61 -1.73 -9.56
N PHE A 204 0.71 -1.66 -9.70
CA PHE A 204 1.41 -2.32 -10.81
C PHE A 204 1.46 -3.85 -10.63
N LEU A 205 1.63 -4.33 -9.41
CA LEU A 205 1.56 -5.75 -9.08
C LEU A 205 0.20 -6.33 -9.50
N GLY A 206 -0.90 -5.71 -9.10
CA GLY A 206 -2.25 -6.17 -9.42
C GLY A 206 -2.50 -6.31 -10.91
N SER A 207 -2.07 -5.33 -11.73
CA SER A 207 -2.18 -5.44 -13.18
C SER A 207 -1.20 -6.46 -13.78
N GLY A 208 -0.02 -6.61 -13.18
CA GLY A 208 1.04 -7.49 -13.67
C GLY A 208 0.77 -8.98 -13.46
N ILE A 209 -0.01 -9.32 -12.41
CA ILE A 209 -0.39 -10.70 -12.10
C ILE A 209 -1.76 -11.09 -12.65
N ALA A 210 -2.59 -10.12 -13.08
CA ALA A 210 -3.93 -10.38 -13.61
C ALA A 210 -3.88 -11.34 -14.81
N ASP A 211 -4.66 -12.41 -14.74
CA ASP A 211 -4.80 -13.36 -15.85
C ASP A 211 -5.72 -12.76 -16.91
N LYS A 212 -5.21 -12.58 -18.11
CA LYS A 212 -5.94 -12.03 -19.27
C LYS A 212 -7.19 -12.84 -19.65
N ASN A 213 -7.23 -14.12 -19.28
CA ASN A 213 -8.36 -15.01 -19.54
C ASN A 213 -9.37 -15.05 -18.39
N GLN A 214 -9.09 -14.33 -17.29
CA GLN A 214 -10.00 -14.27 -16.15
C GLN A 214 -11.22 -13.40 -16.46
N ARG A 215 -12.40 -13.82 -15.99
CA ARG A 215 -13.60 -12.98 -16.05
C ARG A 215 -13.47 -11.79 -15.09
N ILE A 216 -13.85 -10.58 -15.56
CA ILE A 216 -13.79 -9.35 -14.74
C ILE A 216 -14.56 -9.52 -13.42
N ASN A 217 -15.72 -10.16 -13.42
CA ASN A 217 -16.50 -10.37 -12.20
C ASN A 217 -15.81 -11.33 -11.20
N GLU A 218 -15.09 -12.33 -11.68
CA GLU A 218 -14.29 -13.21 -10.82
C GLU A 218 -13.09 -12.47 -10.21
N MET A 219 -12.46 -11.59 -10.99
CA MET A 219 -11.40 -10.70 -10.49
C MET A 219 -11.95 -9.74 -9.43
N ARG A 220 -13.05 -9.05 -9.72
CA ARG A 220 -13.67 -8.10 -8.78
C ARG A 220 -14.03 -8.77 -7.45
N LEU A 221 -14.60 -9.97 -7.51
CA LEU A 221 -14.96 -10.72 -6.29
C LEU A 221 -13.72 -11.09 -5.48
N GLY A 222 -12.71 -11.70 -6.11
CA GLY A 222 -11.50 -12.16 -5.42
C GLY A 222 -10.70 -11.00 -4.87
N LEU A 223 -10.47 -9.97 -5.69
CA LEU A 223 -9.75 -8.76 -5.32
C LEU A 223 -10.48 -7.97 -4.23
N GLY A 224 -11.80 -7.77 -4.39
CA GLY A 224 -12.61 -7.03 -3.44
C GLY A 224 -12.60 -7.69 -2.05
N ILE A 225 -12.83 -9.00 -1.98
CA ILE A 225 -12.78 -9.74 -0.71
C ILE A 225 -11.38 -9.66 -0.09
N ALA A 226 -10.32 -9.85 -0.88
CA ALA A 226 -8.96 -9.77 -0.37
C ALA A 226 -8.65 -8.40 0.22
N ILE A 227 -9.02 -7.30 -0.45
CA ILE A 227 -8.77 -5.93 0.03
C ILE A 227 -9.63 -5.61 1.26
N ILE A 228 -10.90 -6.01 1.29
CA ILE A 228 -11.79 -5.80 2.46
C ILE A 228 -11.20 -6.53 3.68
N LEU A 229 -10.81 -7.80 3.53
CA LEU A 229 -10.16 -8.54 4.60
C LEU A 229 -8.90 -7.83 5.09
N GLY A 230 -8.08 -7.32 4.15
CA GLY A 230 -6.90 -6.52 4.49
C GLY A 230 -7.24 -5.24 5.26
N GLY A 231 -8.29 -4.53 4.86
CA GLY A 231 -8.78 -3.34 5.56
C GLY A 231 -9.28 -3.66 6.98
N VAL A 232 -10.01 -4.77 7.13
CA VAL A 232 -10.47 -5.26 8.46
C VAL A 232 -9.29 -5.62 9.36
N ILE A 233 -8.27 -6.30 8.83
CA ILE A 233 -7.03 -6.61 9.57
C ILE A 233 -6.33 -5.31 9.99
N SER A 234 -6.22 -4.32 9.09
CA SER A 234 -5.61 -3.02 9.41
C SER A 234 -6.38 -2.27 10.50
N GLY A 235 -7.73 -2.34 10.47
CA GLY A 235 -8.60 -1.84 11.54
C GLY A 235 -8.38 -2.57 12.87
N ALA A 236 -8.23 -3.89 12.84
CA ALA A 236 -7.92 -4.68 14.03
C ALA A 236 -6.56 -4.29 14.64
N VAL A 237 -5.55 -4.01 13.80
CA VAL A 237 -4.24 -3.49 14.26
C VAL A 237 -4.39 -2.14 14.94
N LEU A 238 -5.23 -1.25 14.42
CA LEU A 238 -5.51 0.04 15.08
C LEU A 238 -6.17 -0.19 16.44
N VAL A 239 -7.16 -1.08 16.54
CA VAL A 239 -7.79 -1.47 17.80
C VAL A 239 -6.75 -2.01 18.79
N VAL A 240 -5.84 -2.87 18.34
CA VAL A 240 -4.74 -3.41 19.19
C VAL A 240 -3.88 -2.26 19.73
N GLY A 241 -3.64 -1.23 18.93
CA GLY A 241 -2.90 -0.03 19.35
C GLY A 241 -3.54 0.72 20.53
N THR A 242 -4.88 0.72 20.66
CA THR A 242 -5.58 1.43 21.74
C THR A 242 -5.29 0.86 23.15
N ALA A 243 -4.70 -0.33 23.24
CA ALA A 243 -4.29 -0.91 24.52
C ALA A 243 -3.06 -0.21 25.11
N VAL A 244 -2.26 0.52 24.31
CA VAL A 244 -1.05 1.19 24.77
C VAL A 244 -1.41 2.43 25.58
N GLN A 245 -0.82 2.56 26.78
CA GLN A 245 -0.85 3.76 27.60
C GLN A 245 0.54 4.40 27.64
N GLY A 246 0.64 5.69 27.27
CA GLY A 246 1.90 6.42 27.22
C GLY A 246 2.61 6.33 25.86
N ASP A 247 3.94 6.38 25.87
CA ASP A 247 4.76 6.42 24.67
C ASP A 247 4.67 5.13 23.84
N TYR A 248 4.30 5.28 22.56
CA TYR A 248 4.20 4.14 21.66
C TYR A 248 5.57 3.60 21.23
N ASN A 249 5.79 2.33 21.53
CA ASN A 249 6.82 1.48 20.95
C ASN A 249 6.34 0.02 20.93
N TYR A 250 7.08 -0.87 20.28
CA TYR A 250 6.65 -2.28 20.18
C TYR A 250 6.69 -3.01 21.51
N GLN A 251 7.59 -2.62 22.41
CA GLN A 251 7.69 -3.19 23.76
C GLN A 251 6.51 -2.74 24.62
N SER A 252 6.14 -1.44 24.60
CA SER A 252 4.97 -0.95 25.33
C SER A 252 3.67 -1.58 24.81
N LEU A 253 3.56 -1.78 23.50
CA LEU A 253 2.42 -2.49 22.92
C LEU A 253 2.39 -3.97 23.34
N ALA A 254 3.53 -4.66 23.30
CA ALA A 254 3.62 -6.05 23.74
C ALA A 254 3.29 -6.19 25.23
N ALA A 255 3.81 -5.32 26.08
CA ALA A 255 3.52 -5.30 27.51
C ALA A 255 2.03 -5.06 27.78
N ALA A 256 1.42 -4.05 27.15
CA ALA A 256 -0.01 -3.77 27.30
C ALA A 256 -0.90 -4.96 26.90
N LEU A 257 -0.51 -5.69 25.85
CA LEU A 257 -1.21 -6.90 25.43
C LEU A 257 -1.03 -8.04 26.42
N THR A 258 0.19 -8.24 26.94
CA THR A 258 0.48 -9.26 27.95
C THR A 258 -0.31 -9.01 29.23
N ASP A 259 -0.33 -7.77 29.72
CA ASP A 259 -1.06 -7.37 30.91
C ASP A 259 -2.58 -7.50 30.76
N GLY A 260 -3.11 -7.15 29.58
CA GLY A 260 -4.55 -7.15 29.32
C GLY A 260 -5.15 -8.51 28.93
N ILE A 261 -4.36 -9.37 28.26
CA ILE A 261 -4.87 -10.58 27.61
C ILE A 261 -4.10 -11.85 28.03
N GLY A 262 -2.89 -11.70 28.58
CA GLY A 262 -2.01 -12.78 29.01
C GLY A 262 -0.79 -13.01 28.09
N GLU A 263 0.20 -13.75 28.58
CA GLU A 263 1.50 -13.94 27.92
C GLU A 263 1.43 -14.48 26.48
N TRP A 264 0.42 -15.26 26.14
CA TRP A 264 0.22 -15.80 24.79
C TRP A 264 -0.03 -14.69 23.73
N ALA A 265 -0.52 -13.52 24.14
CA ALA A 265 -0.72 -12.38 23.25
C ALA A 265 0.59 -11.86 22.66
N LEU A 266 1.69 -11.97 23.38
CA LEU A 266 3.03 -11.66 22.91
C LEU A 266 3.41 -12.51 21.69
N TYR A 267 3.15 -13.82 21.77
CA TYR A 267 3.44 -14.75 20.67
C TYR A 267 2.57 -14.45 19.44
N LEU A 268 1.27 -14.18 19.64
CA LEU A 268 0.38 -13.82 18.54
C LEU A 268 0.79 -12.52 17.86
N PHE A 269 1.11 -11.49 18.64
CA PHE A 269 1.57 -10.20 18.11
C PHE A 269 2.90 -10.35 17.37
N GLY A 270 3.88 -11.01 17.97
CA GLY A 270 5.19 -11.23 17.38
C GLY A 270 5.12 -12.06 16.08
N PHE A 271 4.34 -13.15 16.07
CA PHE A 271 4.11 -13.93 14.85
C PHE A 271 3.31 -13.17 13.79
N GLY A 272 2.30 -12.39 14.20
CA GLY A 272 1.54 -11.55 13.29
C GLY A 272 2.44 -10.51 12.61
N MET A 273 3.32 -9.87 13.38
CA MET A 273 4.26 -8.89 12.90
C MET A 273 5.36 -9.50 12.01
N PHE A 274 5.88 -10.69 12.38
CA PHE A 274 6.77 -11.45 11.52
C PHE A 274 6.13 -11.81 10.18
N ALA A 275 4.93 -12.40 10.21
CA ALA A 275 4.24 -12.82 8.99
C ALA A 275 3.94 -11.63 8.07
N ALA A 276 3.52 -10.49 8.63
CA ALA A 276 3.32 -9.25 7.89
C ALA A 276 4.61 -8.73 7.27
N GLY A 277 5.69 -8.68 8.04
CA GLY A 277 6.98 -8.20 7.58
C GLY A 277 7.59 -9.10 6.52
N PHE A 278 7.57 -10.39 6.72
CA PHE A 278 8.11 -11.35 5.76
C PHE A 278 7.29 -11.38 4.45
N SER A 279 5.95 -11.33 4.53
CA SER A 279 5.13 -11.24 3.32
C SER A 279 5.42 -9.99 2.50
N SER A 280 5.60 -8.84 3.17
CA SER A 280 5.94 -7.58 2.50
C SER A 280 7.38 -7.56 1.98
N ALA A 281 8.33 -8.19 2.67
CA ALA A 281 9.72 -8.34 2.22
C ALA A 281 9.86 -9.23 0.96
N VAL A 282 8.87 -10.06 0.66
CA VAL A 282 8.80 -10.79 -0.61
C VAL A 282 8.03 -9.99 -1.66
N THR A 283 6.90 -9.37 -1.29
CA THR A 283 6.01 -8.74 -2.27
C THR A 283 6.50 -7.39 -2.79
N ALA A 284 7.21 -6.59 -1.99
CA ALA A 284 7.71 -5.29 -2.43
C ALA A 284 8.83 -5.40 -3.50
N PRO A 285 9.88 -6.23 -3.31
CA PRO A 285 10.85 -6.51 -4.37
C PRO A 285 10.22 -7.12 -5.62
N LEU A 286 9.30 -8.07 -5.46
CA LEU A 286 8.57 -8.69 -6.57
C LEU A 286 7.76 -7.67 -7.37
N ALA A 287 7.02 -6.80 -6.70
CA ALA A 287 6.22 -5.77 -7.35
C ALA A 287 7.09 -4.74 -8.08
N SER A 288 8.25 -4.39 -7.53
CA SER A 288 9.25 -3.54 -8.19
C SER A 288 9.76 -4.16 -9.49
N ALA A 289 10.09 -5.45 -9.47
CA ALA A 289 10.54 -6.18 -10.66
C ALA A 289 9.42 -6.31 -11.71
N ILE A 290 8.17 -6.57 -11.30
CA ILE A 290 6.99 -6.57 -12.18
C ILE A 290 6.76 -5.19 -12.78
N THR A 291 6.92 -4.12 -11.99
CA THR A 291 6.80 -2.75 -12.49
C THR A 291 7.86 -2.45 -13.55
N ALA A 292 9.12 -2.76 -13.29
CA ALA A 292 10.21 -2.60 -14.24
C ALA A 292 9.95 -3.40 -15.52
N LYS A 293 9.54 -4.67 -15.39
CA LYS A 293 9.11 -5.50 -16.54
C LYS A 293 8.00 -4.84 -17.33
N SER A 294 7.02 -4.25 -16.68
CA SER A 294 5.87 -3.61 -17.32
C SER A 294 6.24 -2.35 -18.10
N LEU A 295 7.23 -1.61 -17.63
CA LEU A 295 7.67 -0.35 -18.23
C LEU A 295 8.72 -0.54 -19.34
N PHE A 296 9.64 -1.50 -19.16
CA PHE A 296 10.79 -1.71 -20.07
C PHE A 296 10.69 -2.96 -20.92
N GLY A 297 9.79 -3.90 -20.59
CA GLY A 297 9.67 -5.20 -21.26
C GLY A 297 8.97 -5.18 -22.61
N THR A 298 8.30 -4.08 -22.99
CA THR A 298 7.50 -3.97 -24.24
C THR A 298 8.35 -4.21 -25.51
N ALA A 299 9.57 -3.74 -25.55
CA ALA A 299 10.45 -3.87 -26.73
C ALA A 299 11.38 -5.11 -26.69
N LYS A 300 11.58 -5.72 -25.52
CA LYS A 300 12.57 -6.80 -25.31
C LYS A 300 12.02 -7.85 -24.32
N LYS A 301 10.91 -8.49 -24.65
CA LYS A 301 10.19 -9.43 -23.75
C LYS A 301 11.11 -10.47 -23.09
N ALA A 302 11.95 -11.13 -23.84
CA ALA A 302 12.85 -12.19 -23.31
C ALA A 302 13.84 -11.69 -22.25
N LYS A 303 14.28 -10.40 -22.33
CA LYS A 303 15.21 -9.82 -21.35
C LYS A 303 14.53 -9.45 -20.01
N TRP A 304 13.21 -9.45 -19.94
CA TRP A 304 12.40 -9.04 -18.80
C TRP A 304 11.45 -10.13 -18.29
N ASP A 305 11.60 -11.37 -18.73
CA ASP A 305 10.83 -12.49 -18.18
C ASP A 305 11.22 -12.76 -16.72
N ILE A 306 10.31 -13.40 -15.97
CA ILE A 306 10.44 -13.63 -14.52
C ILE A 306 11.76 -14.31 -14.14
N GLY A 307 12.28 -15.20 -15.00
CA GLY A 307 13.59 -15.86 -14.80
C GLY A 307 14.80 -15.06 -15.29
N SER A 308 14.61 -13.92 -15.97
CA SER A 308 15.69 -13.16 -16.61
C SER A 308 16.58 -12.42 -15.61
N LEU A 309 17.81 -12.14 -16.01
CA LEU A 309 18.77 -11.40 -15.19
C LEU A 309 18.23 -10.00 -14.81
N ASN A 310 17.63 -9.27 -15.77
CA ASN A 310 17.13 -7.92 -15.50
C ASN A 310 16.02 -7.92 -14.43
N PHE A 311 15.11 -8.90 -14.51
CA PHE A 311 14.04 -9.05 -13.50
C PHE A 311 14.65 -9.36 -12.13
N LYS A 312 15.62 -10.26 -12.07
CA LYS A 312 16.33 -10.64 -10.84
C LYS A 312 17.13 -9.48 -10.25
N LEU A 313 17.81 -8.68 -11.06
CA LEU A 313 18.57 -7.53 -10.60
C LEU A 313 17.70 -6.48 -9.92
N VAL A 314 16.47 -6.26 -10.40
CA VAL A 314 15.56 -5.28 -9.77
C VAL A 314 15.11 -5.75 -8.39
N TRP A 315 14.59 -6.96 -8.24
CA TRP A 315 14.19 -7.43 -6.93
C TRP A 315 15.38 -7.62 -5.97
N ALA A 316 16.53 -8.03 -6.50
CA ALA A 316 17.76 -8.15 -5.71
C ALA A 316 18.25 -6.79 -5.20
N PHE A 317 18.19 -5.74 -6.03
CA PHE A 317 18.53 -4.37 -5.62
C PHE A 317 17.64 -3.91 -4.45
N VAL A 318 16.33 -4.09 -4.55
CA VAL A 318 15.39 -3.70 -3.50
C VAL A 318 15.65 -4.48 -2.21
N LEU A 319 15.78 -5.81 -2.31
CA LEU A 319 16.02 -6.68 -1.16
C LEU A 319 17.37 -6.41 -0.49
N LEU A 320 18.44 -6.28 -1.27
CA LEU A 320 19.78 -5.98 -0.74
C LEU A 320 19.84 -4.62 -0.07
N THR A 321 19.15 -3.60 -0.61
CA THR A 321 19.03 -2.30 0.06
C THR A 321 18.37 -2.46 1.42
N GLY A 322 17.27 -3.20 1.49
CA GLY A 322 16.58 -3.49 2.77
C GLY A 322 17.49 -4.22 3.77
N ILE A 323 18.25 -5.24 3.32
CA ILE A 323 19.20 -5.98 4.16
C ILE A 323 20.31 -5.05 4.66
N LEU A 324 20.95 -4.26 3.79
CA LEU A 324 22.03 -3.36 4.16
C LEU A 324 21.61 -2.38 5.25
N PHE A 325 20.48 -1.70 5.06
CA PHE A 325 19.98 -0.76 6.06
C PHE A 325 19.42 -1.47 7.31
N GLY A 326 18.87 -2.67 7.17
CA GLY A 326 18.38 -3.48 8.29
C GLY A 326 19.50 -3.94 9.23
N VAL A 327 20.67 -4.27 8.68
CA VAL A 327 21.85 -4.69 9.47
C VAL A 327 22.45 -3.53 10.27
N VAL A 328 22.35 -2.28 9.80
CA VAL A 328 22.88 -1.07 10.49
C VAL A 328 22.06 -0.68 11.74
N ASN A 329 21.03 -1.44 12.10
CA ASN A 329 20.21 -1.25 13.30
C ASN A 329 19.54 0.13 13.42
N ILE A 330 18.91 0.58 12.33
CA ILE A 330 18.14 1.83 12.30
C ILE A 330 16.86 1.68 13.13
N ARG A 331 16.46 2.74 13.82
CA ARG A 331 15.19 2.76 14.57
C ARG A 331 14.00 2.50 13.61
N PRO A 332 13.22 1.40 13.78
CA PRO A 332 12.25 0.98 12.77
C PRO A 332 11.09 1.97 12.62
N ILE A 333 10.50 2.43 13.70
CA ILE A 333 9.25 3.20 13.70
C ILE A 333 9.32 4.49 12.86
N PRO A 334 10.32 5.38 13.03
CA PRO A 334 10.41 6.60 12.22
C PRO A 334 10.59 6.33 10.72
N VAL A 335 11.44 5.35 10.37
CA VAL A 335 11.72 4.97 8.97
C VAL A 335 10.47 4.41 8.31
N ILE A 336 9.75 3.52 9.00
CA ILE A 336 8.52 2.93 8.52
C ILE A 336 7.45 4.00 8.26
N ILE A 337 7.20 4.90 9.24
CA ILE A 337 6.18 5.95 9.08
C ILE A 337 6.55 6.90 7.94
N PHE A 338 7.82 7.27 7.81
CA PHE A 338 8.28 8.12 6.71
C PHE A 338 8.09 7.46 5.34
N ALA A 339 8.47 6.18 5.20
CA ALA A 339 8.28 5.42 3.97
C ALA A 339 6.80 5.32 3.58
N GLN A 340 5.90 5.09 4.56
CA GLN A 340 4.45 5.06 4.33
C GLN A 340 3.89 6.41 3.89
N ALA A 341 4.34 7.50 4.51
CA ALA A 341 3.93 8.84 4.13
C ALA A 341 4.37 9.21 2.71
N MET A 342 5.58 8.76 2.29
CA MET A 342 6.06 8.93 0.92
C MET A 342 5.19 8.20 -0.10
N ASN A 343 4.68 6.98 0.22
CA ASN A 343 3.70 6.30 -0.63
C ASN A 343 2.42 7.13 -0.79
N GLY A 344 1.90 7.69 0.30
CA GLY A 344 0.74 8.57 0.27
C GLY A 344 0.96 9.83 -0.57
N PHE A 345 2.19 10.35 -0.61
CA PHE A 345 2.56 11.49 -1.46
C PHE A 345 2.58 11.15 -2.95
N VAL A 346 3.04 9.97 -3.34
CA VAL A 346 3.12 9.53 -4.75
C VAL A 346 1.75 9.12 -5.30
N LEU A 347 0.84 8.68 -4.44
CA LEU A 347 -0.46 8.14 -4.80
C LEU A 347 -1.32 9.04 -5.71
N PRO A 348 -1.44 10.36 -5.51
CA PRO A 348 -2.22 11.23 -6.39
C PRO A 348 -1.80 11.15 -7.85
N PHE A 349 -0.49 11.11 -8.12
CA PHE A 349 0.06 11.05 -9.47
C PHE A 349 -0.30 9.73 -10.16
N ILE A 350 -0.14 8.61 -9.46
CA ILE A 350 -0.47 7.30 -10.02
C ILE A 350 -1.97 7.16 -10.24
N SER A 351 -2.80 7.66 -9.32
CA SER A 351 -4.26 7.63 -9.48
C SER A 351 -4.74 8.45 -10.68
N VAL A 352 -4.14 9.62 -10.94
CA VAL A 352 -4.41 10.42 -12.16
C VAL A 352 -4.06 9.63 -13.42
N PHE A 353 -2.90 8.97 -13.47
CA PHE A 353 -2.54 8.13 -14.61
C PHE A 353 -3.54 7.00 -14.84
N ILE A 354 -3.96 6.31 -13.79
CA ILE A 354 -4.97 5.24 -13.88
C ILE A 354 -6.29 5.80 -14.43
N VAL A 355 -6.77 6.94 -13.89
CA VAL A 355 -8.01 7.58 -14.34
C VAL A 355 -7.96 7.91 -15.84
N ILE A 356 -6.85 8.46 -16.32
CA ILE A 356 -6.67 8.77 -17.76
C ILE A 356 -6.70 7.49 -18.59
N VAL A 357 -5.99 6.44 -18.19
CA VAL A 357 -5.88 5.19 -18.94
C VAL A 357 -7.23 4.46 -19.04
N VAL A 358 -7.96 4.32 -17.91
CA VAL A 358 -9.26 3.61 -17.93
C VAL A 358 -10.36 4.36 -18.65
N ASN A 359 -10.12 5.61 -18.99
CA ASN A 359 -11.03 6.46 -19.74
C ASN A 359 -10.63 6.64 -21.21
N ASP A 360 -9.52 6.03 -21.65
CA ASP A 360 -9.03 6.12 -23.03
C ASP A 360 -9.73 5.07 -23.93
N PRO A 361 -10.58 5.50 -24.89
CA PRO A 361 -11.30 4.56 -25.77
C PRO A 361 -10.37 3.74 -26.69
N GLU A 362 -9.22 4.31 -27.10
CA GLU A 362 -8.25 3.57 -27.94
C GLU A 362 -7.59 2.41 -27.18
N LEU A 363 -7.39 2.59 -25.88
CA LEU A 363 -6.77 1.56 -25.06
C LEU A 363 -7.79 0.52 -24.56
N MET A 364 -8.92 0.99 -24.02
CA MET A 364 -9.90 0.14 -23.34
C MET A 364 -10.98 -0.42 -24.27
N GLY A 365 -11.21 0.21 -25.43
CA GLY A 365 -12.41 -0.02 -26.25
C GLY A 365 -13.68 0.56 -25.59
N ASN A 366 -14.62 1.03 -26.42
CA ASN A 366 -15.78 1.81 -25.96
C ASN A 366 -16.64 1.10 -24.89
N SER A 367 -16.76 -0.22 -24.94
CA SER A 367 -17.56 -1.00 -23.99
C SER A 367 -16.90 -1.25 -22.63
N LYS A 368 -15.60 -0.92 -22.49
CA LYS A 368 -14.80 -1.24 -21.30
C LYS A 368 -14.24 -0.02 -20.57
N ILE A 369 -14.51 1.18 -21.11
CA ILE A 369 -14.18 2.45 -20.43
C ILE A 369 -15.02 2.61 -19.15
N ASN A 370 -14.55 3.46 -18.25
CA ASN A 370 -15.28 3.74 -17.01
C ASN A 370 -16.68 4.28 -17.26
N GLY A 371 -17.66 3.78 -16.50
CA GLY A 371 -18.97 4.42 -16.36
C GLY A 371 -18.88 5.69 -15.51
N TRP A 372 -19.98 6.47 -15.48
CA TRP A 372 -20.02 7.73 -14.73
C TRP A 372 -19.85 7.53 -13.21
N ILE A 373 -20.45 6.47 -12.63
CA ILE A 373 -20.29 6.14 -11.20
C ILE A 373 -18.82 5.86 -10.86
N SER A 374 -18.16 5.00 -11.65
CA SER A 374 -16.73 4.69 -11.44
C SER A 374 -15.87 5.94 -11.55
N ASN A 375 -16.21 6.87 -12.44
CA ASN A 375 -15.49 8.12 -12.58
C ASN A 375 -15.69 9.05 -11.38
N ILE A 376 -16.91 9.16 -10.85
CA ILE A 376 -17.17 9.94 -9.62
C ILE A 376 -16.35 9.35 -8.45
N MET A 377 -16.40 8.03 -8.26
CA MET A 377 -15.63 7.36 -7.20
C MET A 377 -14.12 7.58 -7.36
N MET A 378 -13.58 7.42 -8.57
CA MET A 378 -12.18 7.68 -8.85
C MET A 378 -11.81 9.16 -8.67
N GLY A 379 -12.68 10.08 -9.09
CA GLY A 379 -12.52 11.52 -8.89
C GLY A 379 -12.44 11.88 -7.42
N PHE A 380 -13.30 11.29 -6.60
CA PHE A 380 -13.26 11.46 -5.16
C PHE A 380 -11.93 10.96 -4.56
N VAL A 381 -11.46 9.78 -4.96
CA VAL A 381 -10.17 9.24 -4.52
C VAL A 381 -9.01 10.17 -4.93
N VAL A 382 -8.98 10.62 -6.19
CA VAL A 382 -7.95 11.56 -6.68
C VAL A 382 -7.97 12.86 -5.88
N TRP A 383 -9.15 13.43 -5.70
CA TRP A 383 -9.31 14.69 -4.96
C TRP A 383 -8.82 14.59 -3.51
N VAL A 384 -9.29 13.59 -2.77
CA VAL A 384 -8.90 13.41 -1.35
C VAL A 384 -7.39 13.14 -1.23
N THR A 385 -6.82 12.31 -2.10
CA THR A 385 -5.37 12.04 -2.06
C THR A 385 -4.54 13.28 -2.41
N MET A 386 -5.01 14.15 -3.32
CA MET A 386 -4.39 15.44 -3.63
C MET A 386 -4.45 16.42 -2.46
N VAL A 387 -5.59 16.52 -1.77
CA VAL A 387 -5.73 17.35 -0.56
C VAL A 387 -4.73 16.92 0.49
N LEU A 388 -4.69 15.61 0.79
CA LEU A 388 -3.80 15.07 1.82
C LEU A 388 -2.31 15.22 1.44
N GLY A 389 -1.94 14.90 0.20
CA GLY A 389 -0.59 15.12 -0.32
C GLY A 389 -0.18 16.58 -0.28
N GLY A 390 -1.06 17.48 -0.71
CA GLY A 390 -0.83 18.92 -0.69
C GLY A 390 -0.67 19.49 0.72
N MET A 391 -1.49 19.06 1.67
CA MET A 391 -1.36 19.47 3.09
C MET A 391 0.00 19.08 3.67
N ASN A 392 0.52 17.91 3.32
CA ASN A 392 1.83 17.50 3.81
C ASN A 392 2.99 18.24 3.16
N ILE A 393 2.88 18.60 1.87
CA ILE A 393 3.84 19.50 1.23
C ILE A 393 3.87 20.83 1.96
N LEU A 394 2.71 21.44 2.19
CA LEU A 394 2.60 22.73 2.87
C LEU A 394 3.20 22.65 4.30
N LYS A 395 2.89 21.59 5.08
CA LYS A 395 3.46 21.39 6.42
C LYS A 395 4.98 21.19 6.36
N SER A 396 5.49 20.43 5.38
CA SER A 396 6.92 20.22 5.20
C SER A 396 7.65 21.52 4.86
N VAL A 397 7.09 22.33 3.95
CA VAL A 397 7.62 23.66 3.59
C VAL A 397 7.60 24.58 4.80
N GLN A 398 6.50 24.61 5.57
CA GLN A 398 6.39 25.40 6.79
C GLN A 398 7.47 25.03 7.81
N THR A 399 7.73 23.73 8.00
CA THR A 399 8.76 23.25 8.94
C THR A 399 10.17 23.69 8.52
N VAL A 400 10.47 23.68 7.20
CA VAL A 400 11.78 24.05 6.67
C VAL A 400 11.98 25.57 6.63
N THR A 401 10.96 26.32 6.20
CA THR A 401 11.06 27.78 6.00
C THR A 401 10.70 28.57 7.24
N GLN A 402 10.10 27.93 8.25
CA GLN A 402 9.49 28.56 9.42
C GLN A 402 8.41 29.61 9.07
N TRP A 403 7.95 29.65 7.83
CA TRP A 403 6.87 30.51 7.39
C TRP A 403 5.52 29.87 7.70
N ASN A 404 4.67 30.59 8.41
CA ASN A 404 3.35 30.11 8.81
C ASN A 404 2.33 30.18 7.66
N PHE A 405 2.47 29.32 6.66
CA PHE A 405 1.49 29.23 5.56
C PHE A 405 0.13 28.64 5.98
N ILE A 406 0.10 27.91 7.10
CA ILE A 406 -1.09 27.17 7.58
C ILE A 406 -1.66 27.81 8.85
N SER A 407 -1.32 29.05 9.15
CA SER A 407 -1.78 29.75 10.36
C SER A 407 -3.29 30.13 10.36
N GLY A 408 -4.09 29.56 9.48
CA GLY A 408 -5.54 29.75 9.46
C GLY A 408 -6.27 28.69 8.65
N SER A 409 -7.54 28.46 8.97
CA SER A 409 -8.45 27.58 8.21
C SER A 409 -8.48 27.90 6.70
N TYR A 410 -8.16 29.12 6.31
CA TYR A 410 -8.23 29.60 4.93
C TYR A 410 -7.27 28.85 3.97
N SER A 411 -6.03 28.57 4.39
CA SER A 411 -5.06 27.88 3.51
C SER A 411 -5.48 26.45 3.20
N VAL A 412 -6.11 25.78 4.14
CA VAL A 412 -6.66 24.44 3.95
C VAL A 412 -7.85 24.49 2.98
N TRP A 413 -8.75 25.45 3.14
CA TRP A 413 -9.88 25.63 2.22
C TRP A 413 -9.45 26.00 0.81
N ILE A 414 -8.42 26.84 0.65
CA ILE A 414 -7.82 27.18 -0.65
C ILE A 414 -7.25 25.90 -1.30
N LEU A 415 -6.51 25.08 -0.56
CA LEU A 415 -5.98 23.82 -1.08
C LEU A 415 -7.08 22.86 -1.51
N ILE A 416 -8.12 22.68 -0.70
CA ILE A 416 -9.29 21.88 -1.01
C ILE A 416 -9.95 22.36 -2.31
N PHE A 417 -10.11 23.67 -2.46
CA PHE A 417 -10.71 24.29 -3.65
C PHE A 417 -9.83 24.12 -4.89
N ILE A 418 -8.52 24.38 -4.79
CA ILE A 418 -7.58 24.22 -5.91
C ILE A 418 -7.54 22.78 -6.40
N THR A 419 -7.45 21.82 -5.47
CA THR A 419 -7.40 20.40 -5.81
C THR A 419 -8.74 19.91 -6.39
N PHE A 420 -9.87 20.49 -5.96
CA PHE A 420 -11.18 20.24 -6.56
C PHE A 420 -11.25 20.76 -8.00
N LEU A 421 -10.81 22.00 -8.26
CA LEU A 421 -10.74 22.55 -9.61
C LEU A 421 -9.83 21.73 -10.52
N PHE A 422 -8.69 21.26 -10.01
CA PHE A 422 -7.80 20.38 -10.77
C PHE A 422 -8.51 19.07 -11.14
N THR A 423 -9.25 18.49 -10.21
CA THR A 423 -10.00 17.24 -10.45
C THR A 423 -11.10 17.47 -11.50
N LEU A 424 -11.81 18.59 -11.45
CA LEU A 424 -12.77 18.98 -12.50
C LEU A 424 -12.10 19.16 -13.86
N GLY A 425 -10.95 19.82 -13.90
CA GLY A 425 -10.14 20.01 -15.11
C GLY A 425 -9.69 18.66 -15.69
N LEU A 426 -9.30 17.70 -14.85
CA LEU A 426 -8.98 16.34 -15.26
C LEU A 426 -10.19 15.66 -15.93
N PHE A 427 -11.40 15.78 -15.35
CA PHE A 427 -12.61 15.17 -15.96
C PHE A 427 -13.07 15.89 -17.21
N TYR A 428 -12.89 17.20 -17.29
CA TYR A 428 -13.10 17.96 -18.55
C TYR A 428 -12.17 17.46 -19.67
N TYR A 429 -10.88 17.26 -19.34
CA TYR A 429 -9.91 16.65 -20.26
C TYR A 429 -10.35 15.25 -20.73
N ILE A 430 -10.79 14.41 -19.81
CA ILE A 430 -11.29 13.05 -20.11
C ILE A 430 -12.52 13.11 -21.02
N PHE A 431 -13.47 14.00 -20.73
CA PHE A 431 -14.66 14.20 -21.56
C PHE A 431 -14.29 14.61 -22.99
N LYS A 432 -13.38 15.58 -23.14
CA LYS A 432 -12.86 16.00 -24.44
C LYS A 432 -12.17 14.84 -25.17
N MET A 433 -11.35 14.07 -24.47
CA MET A 433 -10.67 12.89 -25.01
C MET A 433 -11.64 11.83 -25.52
N ARG A 434 -12.75 11.59 -24.80
CA ARG A 434 -13.79 10.64 -25.22
C ARG A 434 -14.59 11.11 -26.43
N LYS A 435 -14.80 12.43 -26.58
CA LYS A 435 -15.53 13.01 -27.71
C LYS A 435 -14.71 13.13 -29.00
N SER A 436 -13.40 13.32 -28.86
CA SER A 436 -12.50 13.52 -30.01
C SER A 436 -12.14 12.20 -30.72
N ARG A 437 -12.70 11.09 -30.28
CA ARG A 437 -12.46 9.73 -30.76
C ARG A 437 -13.72 8.88 -30.73
#